data_4a7bf6049a7843de6d44de5f8aa65a8c
#
_entry.id   4a7bf6049a7843de6d44de5f8aa65a8c
#
_cell.length_a   1.000
_cell.length_b   1.000
_cell.length_c   1.000
_cell.angle_alpha   90.00
_cell.angle_beta   90.00
_cell.angle_gamma   90.00
#
_symmetry.space_group_name_H-M   'P 1'
#
loop_
_entity.id
_entity.type
_entity.pdbx_description
1 polymer ?
#
loop_
_entity_poly.entity_id
_entity_poly.type
_entity_poly.pdbx_seq_one_letter_code
_entity_poly.pdbx_strand_id
1 'polypeptide(L)'
;MDLLSLLQAAILGLVEGITEFIPVSSTGHLIVAGDLLGFTGERAKTFEIFIQLGAILAVVWLYRERFLLVARSLRQSPKSRAFVGNLALGFLPAAVIGLVAHRWIKAHLFTVPTVAGALVLGGLVILLIERTKPIERVATVEELPPKLALGVGFAQVLALFPGVSRAG
;
A
#
# COMPACT_ATOMS: atom_id res chain seq x y z
N MET A 1 -28.06 -9.51 -6.81
CA MET A 1 -27.46 -8.92 -5.57
C MET A 1 -28.63 -8.31 -4.82
N ASP A 2 -28.80 -8.63 -3.58
CA ASP A 2 -29.79 -7.99 -2.71
C ASP A 2 -29.28 -6.61 -2.21
N LEU A 3 -30.18 -5.79 -1.71
CA LEU A 3 -29.87 -4.45 -1.23
C LEU A 3 -28.82 -4.48 -0.09
N LEU A 4 -28.88 -5.52 0.75
CA LEU A 4 -27.94 -5.70 1.85
C LEU A 4 -26.50 -5.89 1.36
N SER A 5 -26.31 -6.77 0.37
CA SER A 5 -24.98 -6.97 -0.23
C SER A 5 -24.43 -5.72 -0.90
N LEU A 6 -25.29 -4.89 -1.51
CA LEU A 6 -24.87 -3.60 -2.07
C LEU A 6 -24.43 -2.61 -1.00
N LEU A 7 -25.15 -2.54 0.11
CA LEU A 7 -24.79 -1.68 1.24
C LEU A 7 -23.49 -2.12 1.90
N GLN A 8 -23.31 -3.43 2.12
CA GLN A 8 -22.06 -3.99 2.63
C GLN A 8 -20.87 -3.64 1.71
N ALA A 9 -21.03 -3.82 0.40
CA ALA A 9 -20.02 -3.47 -0.58
C ALA A 9 -19.69 -1.98 -0.58
N ALA A 10 -20.69 -1.10 -0.48
CA ALA A 10 -20.49 0.35 -0.41
C ALA A 10 -19.72 0.77 0.85
N ILE A 11 -20.07 0.20 2.01
CA ILE A 11 -19.38 0.48 3.28
C ILE A 11 -17.92 0.02 3.19
N LEU A 12 -17.67 -1.20 2.74
CA LEU A 12 -16.30 -1.74 2.60
C LEU A 12 -15.48 -0.95 1.59
N GLY A 13 -16.07 -0.53 0.46
CA GLY A 13 -15.42 0.35 -0.50
C GLY A 13 -15.05 1.73 0.08
N LEU A 14 -15.90 2.28 0.95
CA LEU A 14 -15.62 3.53 1.66
C LEU A 14 -14.50 3.35 2.68
N VAL A 15 -14.51 2.25 3.45
CA VAL A 15 -13.44 1.91 4.41
C VAL A 15 -12.10 1.79 3.66
N GLU A 16 -12.05 1.05 2.56
CA GLU A 16 -10.84 0.93 1.73
C GLU A 16 -10.38 2.28 1.22
N GLY A 17 -11.27 3.07 0.60
CA GLY A 17 -10.93 4.37 0.01
C GLY A 17 -10.40 5.39 1.01
N ILE A 18 -10.81 5.32 2.27
CA ILE A 18 -10.29 6.19 3.34
C ILE A 18 -8.97 5.63 3.90
N THR A 19 -8.93 4.33 4.20
CA THR A 19 -7.82 3.75 4.99
C THR A 19 -6.61 3.37 4.14
N GLU A 20 -6.76 3.23 2.81
CA GLU A 20 -5.62 2.89 1.93
C GLU A 20 -4.58 4.01 1.86
N PHE A 21 -4.99 5.26 1.98
CA PHE A 21 -4.11 6.43 1.88
C PHE A 21 -3.61 6.95 3.25
N ILE A 22 -4.11 6.39 4.33
CA ILE A 22 -3.69 6.72 5.69
C ILE A 22 -2.82 5.55 6.23
N PRO A 23 -1.79 5.81 7.05
CA PRO A 23 -0.89 4.75 7.54
C PRO A 23 -1.53 3.90 8.66
N VAL A 24 -2.74 3.37 8.42
CA VAL A 24 -3.54 2.60 9.40
C VAL A 24 -3.86 1.16 8.95
N SER A 25 -3.32 0.73 7.82
CA SER A 25 -3.59 -0.59 7.20
C SER A 25 -5.06 -0.82 6.80
N SER A 26 -5.38 -0.57 5.54
CA SER A 26 -6.71 -0.86 4.97
C SER A 26 -7.11 -2.33 5.14
N THR A 27 -6.19 -3.26 4.94
CA THR A 27 -6.41 -4.71 5.12
C THR A 27 -6.91 -5.04 6.51
N GLY A 28 -6.31 -4.46 7.57
CA GLY A 28 -6.76 -4.66 8.94
C GLY A 28 -8.19 -4.15 9.16
N HIS A 29 -8.51 -2.97 8.62
CA HIS A 29 -9.85 -2.39 8.72
C HIS A 29 -10.90 -3.18 7.94
N LEU A 30 -10.55 -3.68 6.75
CA LEU A 30 -11.46 -4.51 5.95
C LEU A 30 -11.78 -5.85 6.62
N ILE A 31 -10.80 -6.50 7.25
CA ILE A 31 -11.03 -7.74 8.01
C ILE A 31 -12.05 -7.48 9.14
N VAL A 32 -11.86 -6.43 9.93
CA VAL A 32 -12.76 -6.09 11.03
C VAL A 32 -14.14 -5.66 10.52
N ALA A 33 -14.19 -4.77 9.53
CA ALA A 33 -15.45 -4.29 8.99
C ALA A 33 -16.24 -5.41 8.27
N GLY A 34 -15.54 -6.29 7.54
CA GLY A 34 -16.13 -7.44 6.88
C GLY A 34 -16.74 -8.43 7.87
N ASP A 35 -16.04 -8.71 8.97
CA ASP A 35 -16.54 -9.58 10.04
C ASP A 35 -17.79 -8.97 10.72
N LEU A 36 -17.73 -7.70 11.09
CA LEU A 36 -18.87 -6.98 11.70
C LEU A 36 -20.10 -6.92 10.80
N LEU A 37 -19.88 -6.83 9.48
CA LEU A 37 -20.97 -6.79 8.50
C LEU A 37 -21.45 -8.18 8.09
N GLY A 38 -20.81 -9.25 8.53
CA GLY A 38 -21.08 -10.62 8.07
C GLY A 38 -20.72 -10.85 6.59
N PHE A 39 -19.85 -9.99 6.02
CA PHE A 39 -19.38 -10.09 4.64
C PHE A 39 -18.04 -10.82 4.61
N THR A 40 -18.09 -12.15 4.64
CA THR A 40 -16.92 -13.01 4.78
C THR A 40 -16.87 -14.10 3.70
N GLY A 41 -15.78 -14.87 3.65
CA GLY A 41 -15.59 -15.98 2.72
C GLY A 41 -14.93 -15.58 1.41
N GLU A 42 -14.97 -16.45 0.40
CA GLU A 42 -14.25 -16.28 -0.87
C GLU A 42 -14.75 -15.08 -1.70
N ARG A 43 -16.04 -14.75 -1.60
CA ARG A 43 -16.61 -13.57 -2.28
C ARG A 43 -16.06 -12.28 -1.68
N ALA A 44 -15.92 -12.20 -0.36
CA ALA A 44 -15.34 -11.06 0.32
C ALA A 44 -13.89 -10.84 -0.11
N LYS A 45 -13.06 -11.88 -0.10
CA LYS A 45 -11.66 -11.82 -0.54
C LYS A 45 -11.52 -11.32 -1.98
N THR A 46 -12.38 -11.80 -2.87
CA THR A 46 -12.38 -11.34 -4.27
C THR A 46 -12.77 -9.87 -4.36
N PHE A 47 -13.78 -9.47 -3.60
CA PHE A 47 -14.24 -8.08 -3.56
C PHE A 47 -13.18 -7.13 -3.00
N GLU A 48 -12.48 -7.50 -1.93
CA GLU A 48 -11.37 -6.73 -1.35
C GLU A 48 -10.27 -6.43 -2.38
N ILE A 49 -9.94 -7.41 -3.24
CA ILE A 49 -8.99 -7.19 -4.34
C ILE A 49 -9.53 -6.14 -5.34
N PHE A 50 -10.81 -6.19 -5.66
CA PHE A 50 -11.42 -5.25 -6.60
C PHE A 50 -11.48 -3.81 -6.06
N ILE A 51 -11.84 -3.63 -4.79
CA ILE A 51 -11.89 -2.27 -4.21
C ILE A 51 -10.50 -1.68 -4.06
N GLN A 52 -9.47 -2.50 -3.77
CA GLN A 52 -8.09 -2.07 -3.76
C GLN A 52 -7.64 -1.59 -5.16
N LEU A 53 -8.06 -2.28 -6.23
CA LEU A 53 -7.83 -1.80 -7.58
C LEU A 53 -8.50 -0.44 -7.83
N GLY A 54 -9.69 -0.21 -7.27
CA GLY A 54 -10.38 1.08 -7.31
C GLY A 54 -9.56 2.21 -6.68
N ALA A 55 -8.98 1.97 -5.51
CA ALA A 55 -8.09 2.92 -4.83
C ALA A 55 -6.83 3.23 -5.68
N ILE A 56 -6.22 2.21 -6.29
CA ILE A 56 -5.08 2.39 -7.19
C ILE A 56 -5.47 3.24 -8.42
N LEU A 57 -6.63 2.97 -9.03
CA LEU A 57 -7.12 3.74 -10.18
C LEU A 57 -7.41 5.20 -9.81
N ALA A 58 -7.86 5.49 -8.60
CA ALA A 58 -8.04 6.85 -8.11
C ALA A 58 -6.70 7.62 -8.08
N VAL A 59 -5.61 6.97 -7.62
CA VAL A 59 -4.26 7.56 -7.67
C VAL A 59 -3.80 7.79 -9.11
N VAL A 60 -3.99 6.82 -9.99
CA VAL A 60 -3.64 6.96 -11.41
C VAL A 60 -4.39 8.13 -12.04
N TRP A 61 -5.67 8.27 -11.73
CA TRP A 61 -6.49 9.39 -12.20
C TRP A 61 -6.02 10.74 -11.65
N LEU A 62 -5.74 10.81 -10.35
CA LEU A 62 -5.27 12.03 -9.68
C LEU A 62 -3.93 12.51 -10.27
N TYR A 63 -3.00 11.61 -10.49
CA TYR A 63 -1.65 11.90 -10.98
C TYR A 63 -1.48 11.70 -12.50
N ARG A 64 -2.57 11.54 -13.26
CA ARG A 64 -2.55 11.26 -14.71
C ARG A 64 -1.67 12.20 -15.52
N GLU A 65 -1.72 13.50 -15.20
CA GLU A 65 -0.93 14.50 -15.93
C GLU A 65 0.56 14.31 -15.68
N ARG A 66 0.95 14.01 -14.45
CA ARG A 66 2.33 13.71 -14.08
C ARG A 66 2.82 12.42 -14.75
N PHE A 67 2.02 11.37 -14.76
CA PHE A 67 2.37 10.15 -15.47
C PHE A 67 2.53 10.36 -16.97
N LEU A 68 1.63 11.12 -17.60
CA LEU A 68 1.72 11.47 -19.01
C LEU A 68 2.96 12.31 -19.31
N LEU A 69 3.28 13.28 -18.46
CA LEU A 69 4.46 14.13 -18.61
C LEU A 69 5.74 13.28 -18.53
N VAL A 70 5.85 12.43 -17.53
CA VAL A 70 7.00 11.51 -17.36
C VAL A 70 7.12 10.59 -18.58
N ALA A 71 6.02 9.98 -19.03
CA ALA A 71 6.01 9.07 -20.17
C ALA A 71 6.46 9.78 -21.48
N ARG A 72 5.98 10.99 -21.74
CA ARG A 72 6.35 11.78 -22.92
C ARG A 72 7.80 12.25 -22.89
N SER A 73 8.30 12.62 -21.71
CA SER A 73 9.66 13.13 -21.53
C SER A 73 10.72 12.06 -21.29
N LEU A 74 10.32 10.79 -21.17
CA LEU A 74 11.22 9.68 -20.77
C LEU A 74 12.44 9.53 -21.67
N ARG A 75 12.28 9.76 -22.99
CA ARG A 75 13.39 9.65 -23.96
C ARG A 75 14.32 10.86 -23.92
N GLN A 76 13.82 12.03 -23.56
CA GLN A 76 14.53 13.31 -23.68
C GLN A 76 15.08 13.82 -22.35
N SER A 77 14.43 13.48 -21.22
CA SER A 77 14.78 13.99 -19.90
C SER A 77 15.55 12.93 -19.06
N PRO A 78 16.80 13.22 -18.66
CA PRO A 78 17.52 12.41 -17.70
C PRO A 78 16.78 12.30 -16.35
N LYS A 79 16.11 13.38 -15.91
CA LYS A 79 15.31 13.38 -14.67
C LYS A 79 14.16 12.40 -14.73
N SER A 80 13.43 12.32 -15.83
CA SER A 80 12.33 11.37 -16.01
C SER A 80 12.83 9.92 -16.03
N ARG A 81 13.98 9.65 -16.62
CA ARG A 81 14.62 8.33 -16.57
C ARG A 81 15.07 7.98 -15.17
N ALA A 82 15.68 8.91 -14.44
CA ALA A 82 16.08 8.70 -13.05
C ALA A 82 14.87 8.41 -12.15
N PHE A 83 13.78 9.17 -12.31
CA PHE A 83 12.53 8.94 -11.59
C PHE A 83 11.97 7.53 -11.82
N VAL A 84 11.85 7.10 -13.08
CA VAL A 84 11.34 5.75 -13.41
C VAL A 84 12.30 4.67 -12.90
N GLY A 85 13.62 4.88 -13.02
CA GLY A 85 14.64 3.99 -12.48
C GLY A 85 14.53 3.85 -10.95
N ASN A 86 14.36 4.95 -10.23
CA ASN A 86 14.17 4.97 -8.79
C ASN A 86 12.86 4.28 -8.38
N LEU A 87 11.79 4.48 -9.14
CA LEU A 87 10.52 3.77 -8.91
C LEU A 87 10.69 2.25 -9.06
N ALA A 88 11.40 1.81 -10.10
CA ALA A 88 11.71 0.39 -10.32
C ALA A 88 12.58 -0.17 -9.18
N LEU A 89 13.62 0.57 -8.75
CA LEU A 89 14.46 0.19 -7.62
C LEU A 89 13.69 0.09 -6.31
N GLY A 90 12.76 1.02 -6.05
CA GLY A 90 11.89 1.00 -4.88
C GLY A 90 10.88 -0.16 -4.90
N PHE A 91 10.46 -0.60 -6.06
CA PHE A 91 9.52 -1.72 -6.21
C PHE A 91 10.20 -3.09 -6.14
N LEU A 92 11.43 -3.20 -6.65
CA LEU A 92 12.12 -4.47 -6.88
C LEU A 92 12.26 -5.35 -5.63
N PRO A 93 12.73 -4.87 -4.45
CA PRO A 93 12.88 -5.72 -3.27
C PRO A 93 11.56 -6.36 -2.83
N ALA A 94 10.48 -5.56 -2.75
CA ALA A 94 9.16 -6.05 -2.37
C ALA A 94 8.59 -7.03 -3.41
N ALA A 95 8.81 -6.79 -4.71
CA ALA A 95 8.39 -7.69 -5.78
C ALA A 95 9.10 -9.05 -5.70
N VAL A 96 10.42 -9.04 -5.58
CA VAL A 96 11.22 -10.28 -5.52
C VAL A 96 10.87 -11.09 -4.26
N ILE A 97 10.90 -10.46 -3.09
CA ILE A 97 10.61 -11.14 -1.82
C ILE A 97 9.15 -11.57 -1.77
N GLY A 98 8.22 -10.73 -2.24
CA GLY A 98 6.82 -11.06 -2.32
C GLY A 98 6.52 -12.27 -3.19
N LEU A 99 7.15 -12.38 -4.36
CA LEU A 99 6.99 -13.53 -5.24
C LEU A 99 7.53 -14.83 -4.62
N VAL A 100 8.72 -14.77 -4.01
CA VAL A 100 9.36 -15.94 -3.39
C VAL A 100 8.63 -16.37 -2.13
N ALA A 101 8.27 -15.42 -1.28
CA ALA A 101 7.68 -15.66 0.03
C ALA A 101 6.12 -15.73 0.02
N HIS A 102 5.46 -15.45 -1.11
CA HIS A 102 4.01 -15.32 -1.19
C HIS A 102 3.21 -16.45 -0.50
N ARG A 103 3.56 -17.69 -0.81
CA ARG A 103 2.85 -18.86 -0.24
C ARG A 103 3.03 -18.95 1.27
N TRP A 104 4.25 -18.71 1.75
CA TRP A 104 4.56 -18.75 3.18
C TRP A 104 3.87 -17.62 3.94
N ILE A 105 3.95 -16.39 3.41
CA ILE A 105 3.27 -15.20 3.97
C ILE A 105 1.77 -15.47 4.09
N LYS A 106 1.14 -15.94 3.02
CA LYS A 106 -0.30 -16.21 3.00
C LYS A 106 -0.71 -17.31 3.98
N ALA A 107 0.13 -18.34 4.16
CA ALA A 107 -0.18 -19.46 5.04
C ALA A 107 -0.01 -19.14 6.54
N HIS A 108 0.92 -18.23 6.91
CA HIS A 108 1.33 -18.05 8.30
C HIS A 108 1.00 -16.67 8.87
N LEU A 109 0.92 -15.61 8.04
CA LEU A 109 0.80 -14.24 8.52
C LEU A 109 -0.62 -13.68 8.44
N PHE A 110 -1.52 -14.27 7.64
CA PHE A 110 -2.90 -13.81 7.51
C PHE A 110 -3.79 -14.36 8.64
N THR A 111 -3.39 -14.11 9.88
CA THR A 111 -4.17 -14.46 11.08
C THR A 111 -4.51 -13.20 11.87
N VAL A 112 -5.66 -13.22 12.56
CA VAL A 112 -6.10 -12.06 13.37
C VAL A 112 -5.05 -11.59 14.38
N PRO A 113 -4.37 -12.48 15.13
CA PRO A 113 -3.31 -12.05 16.07
C PRO A 113 -2.12 -11.40 15.37
N THR A 114 -1.71 -11.92 14.21
CA THR A 114 -0.59 -11.36 13.44
C THR A 114 -0.92 -9.95 12.93
N VAL A 115 -2.12 -9.79 12.37
CA VAL A 115 -2.61 -8.49 11.87
C VAL A 115 -2.72 -7.48 13.01
N ALA A 116 -3.32 -7.87 14.14
CA ALA A 116 -3.43 -7.00 15.32
C ALA A 116 -2.07 -6.59 15.88
N GLY A 117 -1.13 -7.55 16.00
CA GLY A 117 0.23 -7.27 16.43
C GLY A 117 0.96 -6.31 15.48
N ALA A 118 0.82 -6.51 14.15
CA ALA A 118 1.41 -5.64 13.14
C ALA A 118 0.85 -4.21 13.19
N LEU A 119 -0.47 -4.05 13.41
CA LEU A 119 -1.11 -2.74 13.58
C LEU A 119 -0.56 -2.01 14.81
N VAL A 120 -0.45 -2.69 15.95
CA VAL A 120 0.09 -2.09 17.19
C VAL A 120 1.55 -1.70 17.02
N LEU A 121 2.39 -2.61 16.52
CA LEU A 121 3.81 -2.35 16.32
C LEU A 121 4.04 -1.25 15.26
N GLY A 122 3.32 -1.28 14.15
CA GLY A 122 3.39 -0.23 13.12
C GLY A 122 3.00 1.13 13.67
N GLY A 123 1.90 1.22 14.42
CA GLY A 123 1.48 2.45 15.08
C GLY A 123 2.52 3.00 16.07
N LEU A 124 3.12 2.12 16.89
CA LEU A 124 4.20 2.53 17.81
C LEU A 124 5.44 3.04 17.06
N VAL A 125 5.83 2.40 15.95
CA VAL A 125 6.96 2.83 15.12
C VAL A 125 6.68 4.20 14.51
N ILE A 126 5.49 4.44 13.95
CA ILE A 126 5.10 5.74 13.40
C ILE A 126 5.16 6.82 14.47
N LEU A 127 4.58 6.60 15.65
CA LEU A 127 4.63 7.54 16.76
C LEU A 127 6.06 7.86 17.21
N LEU A 128 6.94 6.86 17.20
CA LEU A 128 8.34 7.04 17.55
C LEU A 128 9.08 7.89 16.51
N ILE A 129 8.84 7.63 15.22
CA ILE A 129 9.44 8.39 14.12
C ILE A 129 8.95 9.84 14.16
N GLU A 130 7.66 10.09 14.34
CA GLU A 130 7.10 11.44 14.42
C GLU A 130 7.70 12.25 15.59
N ARG A 131 7.96 11.60 16.73
CA ARG A 131 8.61 12.26 17.87
C ARG A 131 10.03 12.70 17.56
N THR A 132 10.76 11.99 16.70
CA THR A 132 12.16 12.31 16.36
C THR A 132 12.29 13.47 15.38
N LYS A 133 11.17 13.92 14.76
CA LYS A 133 11.13 15.01 13.76
C LYS A 133 12.28 14.90 12.77
N PRO A 134 12.32 13.86 11.93
CA PRO A 134 13.43 13.64 11.01
C PRO A 134 13.61 14.83 10.07
N ILE A 135 14.85 15.19 9.81
CA ILE A 135 15.19 16.29 8.89
C ILE A 135 14.90 15.83 7.47
N GLU A 136 14.13 16.62 6.74
CA GLU A 136 13.88 16.41 5.32
C GLU A 136 15.22 16.50 4.55
N ARG A 137 15.59 15.40 3.89
CA ARG A 137 16.87 15.30 3.15
C ARG A 137 16.70 15.43 1.64
N VAL A 138 15.50 15.25 1.14
CA VAL A 138 15.18 15.24 -0.28
C VAL A 138 13.86 15.97 -0.48
N ALA A 139 13.88 17.06 -1.23
CA ALA A 139 12.71 17.92 -1.43
C ALA A 139 11.72 17.35 -2.43
N THR A 140 12.17 16.60 -3.42
CA THR A 140 11.32 16.03 -4.49
C THR A 140 11.69 14.59 -4.80
N VAL A 141 10.73 13.81 -5.23
CA VAL A 141 10.91 12.38 -5.58
C VAL A 141 11.88 12.22 -6.77
N GLU A 142 11.94 13.22 -7.66
CA GLU A 142 12.84 13.25 -8.81
C GLU A 142 14.32 13.38 -8.42
N GLU A 143 14.59 13.93 -7.25
CA GLU A 143 15.94 14.14 -6.71
C GLU A 143 16.38 13.02 -5.76
N LEU A 144 15.51 12.01 -5.57
CA LEU A 144 15.81 10.89 -4.70
C LEU A 144 17.04 10.11 -5.20
N PRO A 145 18.11 9.97 -4.39
CA PRO A 145 19.25 9.15 -4.77
C PRO A 145 18.86 7.68 -4.92
N PRO A 146 19.41 6.92 -5.90
CA PRO A 146 19.08 5.52 -6.11
C PRO A 146 19.24 4.62 -4.88
N LYS A 147 20.23 4.93 -4.04
CA LYS A 147 20.45 4.21 -2.76
C LYS A 147 19.28 4.39 -1.78
N LEU A 148 18.69 5.59 -1.72
CA LEU A 148 17.52 5.84 -0.89
C LEU A 148 16.27 5.21 -1.50
N ALA A 149 16.12 5.23 -2.83
CA ALA A 149 15.04 4.53 -3.51
C ALA A 149 15.06 3.02 -3.19
N LEU A 150 16.24 2.41 -3.22
CA LEU A 150 16.40 1.01 -2.84
C LEU A 150 16.10 0.80 -1.34
N GLY A 151 16.52 1.72 -0.47
CA GLY A 151 16.20 1.70 0.97
C GLY A 151 14.70 1.72 1.23
N VAL A 152 13.95 2.60 0.53
CA VAL A 152 12.48 2.61 0.54
C VAL A 152 11.93 1.27 0.06
N GLY A 153 12.52 0.66 -0.98
CA GLY A 153 12.13 -0.66 -1.47
C GLY A 153 12.27 -1.76 -0.42
N PHE A 154 13.34 -1.75 0.38
CA PHE A 154 13.48 -2.68 1.51
C PHE A 154 12.51 -2.37 2.64
N ALA A 155 12.23 -1.11 2.94
CA ALA A 155 11.19 -0.75 3.90
C ALA A 155 9.80 -1.26 3.45
N GLN A 156 9.49 -1.19 2.14
CA GLN A 156 8.26 -1.75 1.57
C GLN A 156 8.14 -3.28 1.72
N VAL A 157 9.23 -4.00 1.93
CA VAL A 157 9.18 -5.45 2.25
C VAL A 157 8.43 -5.67 3.56
N LEU A 158 8.54 -4.77 4.54
CA LEU A 158 7.79 -4.85 5.79
C LEU A 158 6.27 -4.78 5.55
N ALA A 159 5.84 -4.06 4.51
CA ALA A 159 4.44 -3.96 4.12
C ALA A 159 3.87 -5.24 3.46
N LEU A 160 4.69 -6.28 3.26
CA LEU A 160 4.21 -7.63 2.92
C LEU A 160 3.57 -8.34 4.12
N PHE A 161 3.86 -7.88 5.34
CA PHE A 161 3.18 -8.37 6.54
C PHE A 161 1.77 -7.76 6.61
N PRO A 162 0.72 -8.60 6.71
CA PRO A 162 -0.65 -8.10 6.85
C PRO A 162 -0.77 -7.28 8.14
N GLY A 163 -1.38 -6.10 8.03
CA GLY A 163 -1.47 -5.16 9.15
C GLY A 163 -0.39 -4.06 9.14
N VAL A 164 0.72 -4.23 8.41
CA VAL A 164 1.65 -3.14 8.15
C VAL A 164 1.13 -2.30 6.99
N SER A 165 1.00 -0.99 7.21
CA SER A 165 0.54 -0.09 6.16
C SER A 165 1.64 0.18 5.12
N ARG A 166 1.26 0.24 3.84
CA ARG A 166 2.15 0.68 2.75
C ARG A 166 2.29 2.19 2.69
N ALA A 167 1.36 2.92 3.30
CA ALA A 167 1.33 4.37 3.31
C ALA A 167 2.16 4.98 4.47
N GLY A 168 2.61 4.14 5.42
CA GLY A 168 3.36 4.55 6.61
C GLY A 168 4.86 4.64 6.43
#